data_fd99d3c1b2c0ca8c7d0b4d2f429a18df
#
_entry.id   fd99d3c1b2c0ca8c7d0b4d2f429a18df
#
_cell.length_a   1.000
_cell.length_b   1.000
_cell.length_c   1.000
_cell.angle_alpha   90.00
_cell.angle_beta   90.00
_cell.angle_gamma   90.00
#
_symmetry.space_group_name_H-M   'P 1'
#
loop_
_entity.id
_entity.type
_entity.pdbx_description
1 polymer ?
#
loop_
_entity_poly.entity_id
_entity_poly.type
_entity_poly.pdbx_seq_one_letter_code
_entity_poly.pdbx_strand_id
1 'polypeptide(L)'
;VITVTIDAVDVTAQIKMGSLRKEDNINNKVDRLSFTIESYTGNTFTPALDSEVLLYIDAVKQYGGRIVSFNESVQSDKLIQYEIECQDYSQDANRLLIQEQFEDESVEDIIDFLVTNYASDFTVANVSCSIVITSITFDRITLVQALDKLSKLTNFSYYIDYDKDIHFFQRSTEAAPFGLTDTSGNYVQDSIQISRDISQLRNRVFILGGDIRGESRTEKFNGDTVKKTFVLGNKFAELPTVTVGGVSKTVGLDFIDDEAGYDCFWSYSQKYIRFKDTTIPAAGTNNIEVTGIPLFRLAMRVEDPTSIDLYGIYEFAAEDRSITTREEAKTFGIAQLEAYADDIVEGGFKTYTPGLRSGQYITIQSDFRGWEESFLIQKVSLTMLNAETYVYNVQLATLRTVGIVDFLINLLLSGKENVGDASTEVLEKAIFETETVTFGEVTTVSLVHDPQTEDVTFTESTPAVNIDFGTYFVFGPYVPSGPSDQARLFILNGSPLT
;
A
#
# COMPACT_ATOMS: atom_id res chain seq x y z
N VAL A 1 6.91 21.59 34.26
CA VAL A 1 8.05 22.50 33.97
C VAL A 1 8.60 22.19 32.61
N ILE A 2 8.76 23.22 31.79
CA ILE A 2 9.35 23.09 30.46
C ILE A 2 10.83 23.41 30.51
N THR A 3 11.67 22.61 29.88
CA THR A 3 13.11 22.84 29.77
C THR A 3 13.54 22.61 28.34
N VAL A 4 14.25 23.53 27.75
CA VAL A 4 14.89 23.41 26.46
C VAL A 4 16.38 23.56 26.61
N THR A 5 17.13 22.58 26.12
CA THR A 5 18.60 22.62 26.10
C THR A 5 19.12 22.62 24.66
N ILE A 6 20.20 23.37 24.44
CA ILE A 6 20.98 23.34 23.20
C ILE A 6 22.42 22.97 23.56
N ASP A 7 22.95 21.88 23.01
CA ASP A 7 24.25 21.31 23.35
C ASP A 7 24.45 21.21 24.88
N ALA A 8 23.44 20.65 25.56
CA ALA A 8 23.36 20.50 27.03
C ALA A 8 23.32 21.83 27.83
N VAL A 9 23.22 22.98 27.19
CA VAL A 9 23.07 24.29 27.87
C VAL A 9 21.58 24.62 27.94
N ASP A 10 21.09 24.92 29.16
CA ASP A 10 19.68 25.35 29.37
C ASP A 10 19.47 26.77 28.81
N VAL A 11 18.63 26.87 27.77
CA VAL A 11 18.26 28.15 27.14
C VAL A 11 16.82 28.54 27.41
N THR A 12 16.13 27.84 28.29
CA THR A 12 14.70 28.01 28.56
C THR A 12 14.30 29.44 28.85
N ALA A 13 15.12 30.13 29.64
CA ALA A 13 14.87 31.54 30.06
C ALA A 13 14.96 32.55 28.91
N GLN A 14 15.58 32.16 27.77
CA GLN A 14 15.76 33.01 26.58
C GLN A 14 14.69 32.76 25.53
N ILE A 15 13.91 31.68 25.70
CA ILE A 15 12.89 31.32 24.72
C ILE A 15 11.65 32.17 24.89
N LYS A 16 11.18 32.74 23.80
CA LYS A 16 9.86 33.32 23.70
C LYS A 16 8.81 32.21 23.68
N MET A 17 8.37 31.77 24.87
CA MET A 17 7.57 30.52 25.01
C MET A 17 6.36 30.44 24.08
N GLY A 18 5.65 31.54 23.83
CA GLY A 18 4.53 31.58 22.90
C GLY A 18 4.90 31.24 21.42
N SER A 19 6.19 31.21 21.08
CA SER A 19 6.66 30.82 19.74
C SER A 19 6.95 29.33 19.60
N LEU A 20 7.09 28.59 20.73
CA LEU A 20 7.46 27.19 20.70
C LEU A 20 6.34 26.32 20.12
N ARG A 21 6.69 25.59 19.07
CA ARG A 21 5.81 24.67 18.33
C ARG A 21 6.56 23.37 18.09
N LYS A 22 5.92 22.24 18.38
CA LYS A 22 6.40 20.91 18.02
C LYS A 22 5.38 20.25 17.12
N GLU A 23 5.83 19.53 16.10
CA GLU A 23 5.02 18.68 15.24
C GLU A 23 5.60 17.28 15.23
N ASP A 24 4.79 16.29 15.53
CA ASP A 24 5.06 14.87 15.48
C ASP A 24 4.16 14.26 14.40
N ASN A 25 4.74 13.62 13.41
CA ASN A 25 4.04 13.13 12.23
C ASN A 25 4.36 11.65 12.00
N ILE A 26 3.38 10.89 11.51
CA ILE A 26 3.58 9.50 11.11
C ILE A 26 4.17 9.40 9.70
N ASN A 27 4.94 8.34 9.47
CA ASN A 27 5.48 7.91 8.18
C ASN A 27 6.23 9.00 7.41
N ASN A 28 7.55 8.87 7.37
CA ASN A 28 8.46 9.66 6.52
C ASN A 28 8.34 11.19 6.61
N LYS A 29 7.58 11.71 7.54
CA LYS A 29 7.52 13.14 7.81
C LYS A 29 8.40 13.42 9.02
N VAL A 30 9.43 14.20 8.80
CA VAL A 30 10.36 14.65 9.83
C VAL A 30 9.61 15.43 10.90
N ASP A 31 9.82 15.06 12.16
CA ASP A 31 9.32 15.83 13.27
C ASP A 31 10.06 17.16 13.37
N ARG A 32 9.31 18.20 13.70
CA ARG A 32 9.84 19.55 13.74
C ARG A 32 9.62 20.20 15.07
N LEU A 33 10.62 20.95 15.48
CA LEU A 33 10.52 21.88 16.61
C LEU A 33 10.94 23.27 16.13
N SER A 34 10.11 24.28 16.37
CA SER A 34 10.44 25.67 16.10
C SER A 34 10.22 26.55 17.32
N PHE A 35 11.09 27.51 17.51
CA PHE A 35 11.00 28.49 18.61
C PHE A 35 11.87 29.70 18.33
N THR A 36 11.60 30.78 19.05
CA THR A 36 12.39 32.02 19.00
C THR A 36 13.19 32.17 20.27
N ILE A 37 14.51 32.41 20.14
CA ILE A 37 15.41 32.81 21.26
C ILE A 37 15.62 34.31 21.20
N GLU A 38 15.58 34.92 22.37
CA GLU A 38 15.91 36.32 22.59
C GLU A 38 17.28 36.44 23.24
N SER A 39 18.27 36.94 22.49
CA SER A 39 19.61 37.23 22.95
C SER A 39 19.73 38.71 23.28
N TYR A 40 20.01 39.02 24.54
CA TYR A 40 20.07 40.42 25.04
C TYR A 40 21.24 40.66 25.97
N THR A 41 21.55 41.92 26.23
CA THR A 41 22.65 42.29 27.13
C THR A 41 22.49 41.67 28.53
N GLY A 42 23.43 40.82 28.89
CA GLY A 42 23.42 40.06 30.17
C GLY A 42 22.93 38.64 30.06
N ASN A 43 22.34 38.26 28.91
CA ASN A 43 21.96 36.89 28.60
C ASN A 43 22.09 36.65 27.08
N THR A 44 23.32 36.51 26.63
CA THR A 44 23.64 36.37 25.19
C THR A 44 23.67 34.91 24.79
N PHE A 45 23.07 34.61 23.67
CA PHE A 45 23.13 33.30 23.03
C PHE A 45 23.27 33.47 21.52
N THR A 46 24.07 32.63 20.90
CA THR A 46 24.19 32.56 19.43
C THR A 46 24.01 31.10 19.02
N PRO A 47 22.98 30.78 18.23
CA PRO A 47 22.76 29.41 17.77
C PRO A 47 23.85 29.00 16.77
N ALA A 48 24.17 27.70 16.74
CA ALA A 48 24.99 27.11 15.69
C ALA A 48 24.17 26.03 14.95
N LEU A 49 24.42 25.89 13.66
CA LEU A 49 23.82 24.80 12.88
C LEU A 49 24.35 23.45 13.38
N ASP A 50 23.53 22.42 13.27
CA ASP A 50 23.78 21.05 13.73
C ASP A 50 23.88 20.89 15.28
N SER A 51 23.64 21.95 16.08
CA SER A 51 23.55 21.84 17.53
C SER A 51 22.37 20.98 17.95
N GLU A 52 22.60 20.12 18.93
CA GLU A 52 21.53 19.25 19.49
C GLU A 52 20.54 20.05 20.31
N VAL A 53 19.26 19.82 20.09
CA VAL A 53 18.16 20.46 20.82
C VAL A 53 17.29 19.39 21.46
N LEU A 54 17.12 19.51 22.80
CA LEU A 54 16.23 18.64 23.56
C LEU A 54 15.15 19.48 24.22
N LEU A 55 13.89 19.02 24.11
CA LEU A 55 12.74 19.61 24.82
C LEU A 55 12.24 18.61 25.86
N TYR A 56 12.14 19.06 27.10
CA TYR A 56 11.53 18.31 28.19
C TYR A 56 10.28 19.01 28.71
N ILE A 57 9.26 18.23 29.04
CA ILE A 57 8.08 18.67 29.78
C ILE A 57 7.96 17.76 31.01
N ASP A 58 7.96 18.35 32.20
CA ASP A 58 7.93 17.64 33.49
C ASP A 58 8.98 16.50 33.55
N ALA A 59 10.22 16.83 33.14
CA ALA A 59 11.38 15.92 33.02
C ALA A 59 11.22 14.74 32.02
N VAL A 60 10.15 14.69 31.25
CA VAL A 60 9.97 13.71 30.19
C VAL A 60 10.41 14.33 28.87
N LYS A 61 11.32 13.66 28.14
CA LYS A 61 11.78 14.09 26.83
C LYS A 61 10.60 14.07 25.84
N GLN A 62 10.32 15.22 25.25
CA GLN A 62 9.25 15.39 24.26
C GLN A 62 9.78 15.63 22.85
N TYR A 63 11.05 16.00 22.72
CA TYR A 63 11.71 16.19 21.44
C TYR A 63 13.22 16.04 21.58
N GLY A 64 13.86 15.47 20.57
CA GLY A 64 15.29 15.44 20.36
C GLY A 64 15.60 15.58 18.87
N GLY A 65 16.55 16.43 18.54
CA GLY A 65 16.92 16.70 17.16
C GLY A 65 18.01 17.74 17.04
N ARG A 66 18.16 18.32 15.84
CA ARG A 66 19.23 19.27 15.53
C ARG A 66 18.70 20.55 14.89
N ILE A 67 19.42 21.65 15.10
CA ILE A 67 19.14 22.94 14.42
C ILE A 67 19.53 22.80 12.95
N VAL A 68 18.54 22.94 12.08
CA VAL A 68 18.75 22.89 10.60
C VAL A 68 18.80 24.27 9.98
N SER A 69 18.10 25.24 10.58
CA SER A 69 18.15 26.63 10.13
C SER A 69 17.82 27.59 11.25
N PHE A 70 18.32 28.79 11.15
CA PHE A 70 17.86 29.90 11.97
C PHE A 70 17.91 31.23 11.19
N ASN A 71 16.99 32.12 11.53
CA ASN A 71 16.95 33.49 11.01
C ASN A 71 17.27 34.47 12.15
N GLU A 72 18.23 35.36 11.89
CA GLU A 72 18.59 36.41 12.83
C GLU A 72 17.85 37.70 12.48
N SER A 73 17.25 38.32 13.48
CA SER A 73 16.65 39.65 13.34
C SER A 73 17.08 40.57 14.51
N VAL A 74 17.69 41.69 14.15
CA VAL A 74 18.11 42.68 15.12
C VAL A 74 16.93 43.59 15.46
N GLN A 75 16.42 43.47 16.68
CA GLN A 75 15.27 44.25 17.14
C GLN A 75 15.69 45.62 17.72
N SER A 76 16.87 45.69 18.33
CA SER A 76 17.47 46.90 18.82
C SER A 76 18.98 46.73 19.00
N ASP A 77 19.67 47.76 19.45
CA ASP A 77 21.09 47.72 19.84
C ASP A 77 21.44 46.74 20.96
N LYS A 78 20.43 46.19 21.63
CA LYS A 78 20.56 45.32 22.82
C LYS A 78 19.75 44.04 22.72
N LEU A 79 19.03 43.81 21.63
CA LEU A 79 18.14 42.67 21.49
C LEU A 79 18.24 42.11 20.06
N ILE A 80 18.64 40.84 19.96
CA ILE A 80 18.63 40.05 18.75
C ILE A 80 17.66 38.90 18.95
N GLN A 81 16.82 38.62 17.98
CA GLN A 81 15.96 37.44 17.96
C GLN A 81 16.47 36.46 16.94
N TYR A 82 16.52 35.18 17.32
CA TYR A 82 16.82 34.03 16.46
C TYR A 82 15.57 33.16 16.34
N GLU A 83 15.01 33.09 15.15
CA GLU A 83 13.95 32.12 14.82
C GLU A 83 14.63 30.84 14.43
N ILE A 84 14.47 29.79 15.25
CA ILE A 84 15.18 28.53 15.10
C ILE A 84 14.20 27.44 14.59
N GLU A 85 14.65 26.69 13.61
CA GLU A 85 13.99 25.49 13.13
C GLU A 85 14.87 24.26 13.37
N CYS A 86 14.29 23.23 13.97
CA CYS A 86 14.94 21.98 14.27
C CYS A 86 14.22 20.83 13.56
N GLN A 87 14.98 19.81 13.19
CA GLN A 87 14.48 18.52 12.72
C GLN A 87 14.95 17.43 13.69
N ASP A 88 14.16 16.37 13.78
CA ASP A 88 14.49 15.21 14.58
C ASP A 88 15.72 14.46 14.03
N TYR A 89 16.08 13.34 14.66
CA TYR A 89 17.24 12.56 14.28
C TYR A 89 17.11 11.81 12.94
N SER A 90 15.95 11.84 12.26
CA SER A 90 15.82 11.30 10.91
C SER A 90 16.79 11.96 9.93
N GLN A 91 17.19 13.21 10.18
CA GLN A 91 18.25 13.84 9.40
C GLN A 91 19.61 13.14 9.58
N ASP A 92 19.95 12.74 10.81
CA ASP A 92 21.19 11.99 11.09
C ASP A 92 21.17 10.63 10.37
N ALA A 93 20.04 9.96 10.33
CA ALA A 93 19.83 8.70 9.62
C ALA A 93 19.96 8.82 8.09
N ASN A 94 19.83 10.03 7.55
CA ASN A 94 19.93 10.30 6.11
C ASN A 94 21.34 10.70 5.64
N ARG A 95 22.37 10.63 6.49
CA ARG A 95 23.72 11.11 6.15
C ARG A 95 24.47 10.20 5.19
N LEU A 96 24.25 8.89 5.23
CA LEU A 96 24.94 7.90 4.40
C LEU A 96 24.01 7.29 3.37
N LEU A 97 24.58 6.96 2.21
CA LEU A 97 23.88 6.25 1.15
C LEU A 97 24.16 4.75 1.25
N ILE A 98 23.10 3.97 1.24
CA ILE A 98 23.10 2.52 1.29
C ILE A 98 23.20 1.97 -0.13
N GLN A 99 24.07 0.99 -0.34
CA GLN A 99 24.18 0.21 -1.56
C GLN A 99 24.36 -1.25 -1.17
N GLU A 100 23.24 -1.95 -0.97
CA GLU A 100 23.21 -3.33 -0.47
C GLU A 100 22.13 -4.14 -1.19
N GLN A 101 22.33 -5.46 -1.21
CA GLN A 101 21.35 -6.43 -1.69
C GLN A 101 21.19 -7.52 -0.65
N PHE A 102 19.95 -7.89 -0.38
CA PHE A 102 19.59 -8.96 0.56
C PHE A 102 18.78 -10.02 -0.18
N GLU A 103 18.97 -11.28 0.19
CA GLU A 103 18.25 -12.44 -0.33
C GLU A 103 17.85 -13.34 0.83
N ASP A 104 16.56 -13.70 0.89
CA ASP A 104 15.97 -14.58 1.91
C ASP A 104 16.22 -14.14 3.37
N GLU A 105 16.23 -12.82 3.62
CA GLU A 105 16.47 -12.24 4.93
C GLU A 105 15.20 -11.66 5.55
N SER A 106 15.10 -11.74 6.89
CA SER A 106 14.00 -11.08 7.61
C SER A 106 14.17 -9.56 7.59
N VAL A 107 13.03 -8.84 7.64
CA VAL A 107 13.06 -7.36 7.69
C VAL A 107 13.79 -6.86 8.94
N GLU A 108 13.66 -7.55 10.06
CA GLU A 108 14.37 -7.25 11.30
C GLU A 108 15.89 -7.35 11.11
N ASP A 109 16.40 -8.43 10.51
CA ASP A 109 17.82 -8.61 10.23
C ASP A 109 18.34 -7.58 9.21
N ILE A 110 17.54 -7.25 8.19
CA ILE A 110 17.87 -6.20 7.23
C ILE A 110 18.04 -4.86 7.94
N ILE A 111 17.09 -4.46 8.78
CA ILE A 111 17.15 -3.18 9.51
C ILE A 111 18.34 -3.16 10.46
N ASP A 112 18.58 -4.24 11.21
CA ASP A 112 19.72 -4.34 12.13
C ASP A 112 21.06 -4.21 11.37
N PHE A 113 21.21 -4.89 10.24
CA PHE A 113 22.39 -4.77 9.38
C PHE A 113 22.57 -3.32 8.90
N LEU A 114 21.51 -2.68 8.40
CA LEU A 114 21.58 -1.32 7.87
C LEU A 114 21.94 -0.31 8.97
N VAL A 115 21.38 -0.44 10.15
CA VAL A 115 21.68 0.43 11.28
C VAL A 115 23.12 0.24 11.76
N THR A 116 23.54 -1.00 11.95
CA THR A 116 24.90 -1.31 12.40
C THR A 116 25.97 -0.76 11.46
N ASN A 117 25.75 -0.79 10.14
CA ASN A 117 26.76 -0.42 9.15
C ASN A 117 26.67 1.04 8.68
N TYR A 118 25.48 1.65 8.70
CA TYR A 118 25.23 2.97 8.12
C TYR A 118 24.73 4.02 9.11
N ALA A 119 24.29 3.60 10.31
CA ALA A 119 23.74 4.50 11.31
C ALA A 119 24.02 4.00 12.74
N SER A 120 25.28 3.72 13.06
CA SER A 120 25.72 3.09 14.33
C SER A 120 25.35 3.88 15.60
N ASP A 121 24.92 5.14 15.48
CA ASP A 121 24.41 5.95 16.58
C ASP A 121 22.97 5.62 16.96
N PHE A 122 22.30 4.79 16.16
CA PHE A 122 20.92 4.39 16.35
C PHE A 122 20.82 2.99 16.95
N THR A 123 19.67 2.69 17.55
CA THR A 123 19.34 1.35 18.07
C THR A 123 18.09 0.79 17.38
N VAL A 124 17.89 -0.51 17.49
CA VAL A 124 16.79 -1.26 16.87
C VAL A 124 16.00 -2.07 17.89
N ALA A 125 15.98 -1.62 19.16
CA ALA A 125 15.38 -2.38 20.26
C ALA A 125 13.86 -2.60 20.09
N ASN A 126 13.21 -1.72 19.32
CA ASN A 126 11.78 -1.75 19.05
C ASN A 126 11.45 -2.07 17.58
N VAL A 127 12.34 -2.80 16.90
CA VAL A 127 12.04 -3.40 15.60
C VAL A 127 11.44 -4.79 15.83
N SER A 128 10.28 -5.05 15.24
CA SER A 128 9.59 -6.36 15.35
C SER A 128 8.90 -6.67 14.03
N CYS A 129 9.58 -7.40 13.14
CA CYS A 129 9.05 -7.82 11.85
C CYS A 129 9.74 -9.09 11.34
N SER A 130 9.11 -10.22 11.52
CA SER A 130 9.62 -11.53 11.09
C SER A 130 9.35 -11.86 9.62
N ILE A 131 8.82 -10.91 8.83
CA ILE A 131 8.57 -11.12 7.42
C ILE A 131 9.90 -11.28 6.69
N VAL A 132 10.04 -12.39 5.95
CA VAL A 132 11.22 -12.68 5.12
C VAL A 132 11.01 -12.09 3.73
N ILE A 133 12.01 -11.38 3.23
CA ILE A 133 12.01 -10.81 1.87
C ILE A 133 12.94 -11.66 1.02
N THR A 134 12.40 -12.25 -0.05
CA THR A 134 13.17 -13.12 -0.96
C THR A 134 14.30 -12.39 -1.65
N SER A 135 14.09 -11.16 -2.09
CA SER A 135 15.16 -10.33 -2.66
C SER A 135 14.80 -8.85 -2.59
N ILE A 136 15.73 -8.03 -2.13
CA ILE A 136 15.61 -6.57 -2.13
C ILE A 136 16.96 -5.93 -2.39
N THR A 137 16.97 -4.90 -3.23
CA THR A 137 18.17 -4.12 -3.53
C THR A 137 17.97 -2.68 -3.13
N PHE A 138 18.92 -2.13 -2.39
CA PHE A 138 19.04 -0.71 -2.10
C PHE A 138 20.16 -0.13 -2.94
N ASP A 139 19.88 0.81 -3.83
CA ASP A 139 20.88 1.45 -4.68
C ASP A 139 20.94 2.95 -4.38
N ARG A 140 21.94 3.35 -3.62
CA ARG A 140 22.27 4.73 -3.25
C ARG A 140 21.08 5.49 -2.64
N ILE A 141 20.38 4.83 -1.73
CA ILE A 141 19.29 5.43 -0.97
C ILE A 141 19.69 5.65 0.49
N THR A 142 19.00 6.58 1.17
CA THR A 142 19.24 6.82 2.60
C THR A 142 18.57 5.78 3.48
N LEU A 143 18.93 5.69 4.77
CA LEU A 143 18.30 4.76 5.71
C LEU A 143 16.78 5.01 5.82
N VAL A 144 16.34 6.26 5.90
CA VAL A 144 14.91 6.58 5.93
C VAL A 144 14.19 6.11 4.67
N GLN A 145 14.81 6.27 3.48
CA GLN A 145 14.26 5.73 2.23
C GLN A 145 14.23 4.20 2.20
N ALA A 146 15.22 3.54 2.81
CA ALA A 146 15.21 2.08 2.95
C ALA A 146 14.10 1.61 3.89
N LEU A 147 13.92 2.27 5.05
CA LEU A 147 12.82 2.01 5.97
C LEU A 147 11.45 2.26 5.30
N ASP A 148 11.33 3.32 4.50
CA ASP A 148 10.12 3.57 3.69
C ASP A 148 9.83 2.45 2.72
N LYS A 149 10.86 1.95 2.02
CA LYS A 149 10.71 0.83 1.09
C LYS A 149 10.26 -0.43 1.83
N LEU A 150 10.87 -0.75 2.96
CA LEU A 150 10.48 -1.88 3.82
C LEU A 150 9.07 -1.70 4.39
N SER A 151 8.73 -0.52 4.90
CA SER A 151 7.40 -0.17 5.39
C SER A 151 6.31 -0.38 4.33
N LYS A 152 6.57 0.02 3.10
CA LYS A 152 5.66 -0.19 1.97
C LYS A 152 5.52 -1.65 1.58
N LEU A 153 6.62 -2.42 1.62
CA LEU A 153 6.61 -3.85 1.28
C LEU A 153 5.88 -4.69 2.33
N THR A 154 5.96 -4.31 3.61
CA THR A 154 5.39 -5.09 4.72
C THR A 154 4.08 -4.55 5.27
N ASN A 155 3.66 -3.36 4.83
CA ASN A 155 2.54 -2.62 5.42
C ASN A 155 2.74 -2.29 6.91
N PHE A 156 3.99 -2.22 7.37
CA PHE A 156 4.35 -1.78 8.72
C PHE A 156 4.53 -0.26 8.75
N SER A 157 4.43 0.32 9.93
CA SER A 157 4.79 1.70 10.19
C SER A 157 6.12 1.78 10.92
N TYR A 158 6.79 2.89 10.79
CA TYR A 158 8.00 3.16 11.54
C TYR A 158 8.09 4.62 11.95
N TYR A 159 8.83 4.86 13.02
CA TYR A 159 9.35 6.16 13.41
C TYR A 159 10.70 6.02 14.10
N ILE A 160 11.43 7.09 14.19
CA ILE A 160 12.65 7.18 14.98
C ILE A 160 12.32 8.00 16.21
N ASP A 161 12.56 7.45 17.38
CA ASP A 161 12.27 8.16 18.62
C ASP A 161 13.37 9.18 18.97
N TYR A 162 13.13 9.95 20.03
CA TYR A 162 14.06 11.00 20.47
C TYR A 162 15.25 10.46 21.29
N ASP A 163 15.40 9.16 21.42
CA ASP A 163 16.55 8.44 21.95
C ASP A 163 17.33 7.72 20.85
N LYS A 164 17.00 8.00 19.57
CA LYS A 164 17.56 7.39 18.37
C LYS A 164 17.27 5.89 18.25
N ASP A 165 16.19 5.40 18.84
CA ASP A 165 15.73 4.04 18.60
C ASP A 165 14.75 3.99 17.44
N ILE A 166 14.94 3.03 16.56
CA ILE A 166 14.05 2.79 15.42
C ILE A 166 12.94 1.86 15.87
N HIS A 167 11.71 2.35 15.77
CA HIS A 167 10.51 1.56 15.97
C HIS A 167 9.97 1.12 14.62
N PHE A 168 9.82 -0.20 14.41
CA PHE A 168 9.24 -0.75 13.20
C PHE A 168 8.20 -1.80 13.60
N PHE A 169 6.91 -1.51 13.37
CA PHE A 169 5.81 -2.25 13.98
C PHE A 169 4.61 -2.36 13.03
N GLN A 170 3.78 -3.36 13.26
CA GLN A 170 2.54 -3.52 12.51
C GLN A 170 1.59 -2.36 12.85
N ARG A 171 0.98 -1.77 11.84
CA ARG A 171 -0.01 -0.70 12.02
C ARG A 171 -1.14 -1.17 12.93
N SER A 172 -1.73 -0.24 13.67
CA SER A 172 -2.82 -0.52 14.63
C SER A 172 -2.48 -1.42 15.82
N THR A 173 -1.22 -1.71 16.09
CA THR A 173 -0.83 -2.47 17.29
C THR A 173 -0.48 -1.58 18.47
N GLU A 174 -0.06 -0.34 18.23
CA GLU A 174 0.28 0.60 19.30
C GLU A 174 -0.94 1.38 19.75
N ALA A 175 -1.46 1.05 20.94
CA ALA A 175 -2.56 1.78 21.56
C ALA A 175 -2.08 3.10 22.15
N ALA A 176 -2.88 4.15 21.99
CA ALA A 176 -2.69 5.38 22.77
C ALA A 176 -2.81 5.10 24.30
N PRO A 177 -2.09 5.85 25.15
CA PRO A 177 -2.10 5.62 26.61
C PRO A 177 -3.46 5.84 27.26
N PHE A 178 -4.39 6.48 26.55
CA PHE A 178 -5.77 6.68 26.97
C PHE A 178 -6.71 6.75 25.77
N GLY A 179 -7.99 6.37 25.99
CA GLY A 179 -9.08 6.62 25.07
C GLY A 179 -9.90 7.84 25.44
N LEU A 180 -10.83 8.25 24.59
CA LEU A 180 -11.75 9.34 24.87
C LEU A 180 -13.16 8.79 25.10
N THR A 181 -13.80 9.28 26.13
CA THR A 181 -15.25 9.05 26.38
C THR A 181 -15.93 10.39 26.65
N ASP A 182 -17.25 10.45 26.55
CA ASP A 182 -18.01 11.68 26.83
C ASP A 182 -17.68 12.32 28.19
N THR A 183 -17.12 11.54 29.12
CA THR A 183 -16.82 11.97 30.50
C THR A 183 -15.35 11.80 30.90
N SER A 184 -14.46 11.39 30.00
CA SER A 184 -13.06 11.06 30.37
C SER A 184 -12.25 12.24 30.86
N GLY A 185 -12.63 13.48 30.48
CA GLY A 185 -11.89 14.68 30.88
C GLY A 185 -10.50 14.86 30.24
N ASN A 186 -10.08 13.91 29.39
CA ASN A 186 -8.75 13.90 28.76
C ASN A 186 -8.65 14.80 27.52
N TYR A 187 -9.69 15.54 27.18
CA TYR A 187 -9.74 16.41 26.03
C TYR A 187 -10.57 17.66 26.30
N VAL A 188 -10.42 18.66 25.45
CA VAL A 188 -11.24 19.87 25.46
C VAL A 188 -12.56 19.55 24.75
N GLN A 189 -13.67 19.52 25.48
CA GLN A 189 -14.96 18.98 25.02
C GLN A 189 -15.50 19.60 23.73
N ASP A 190 -15.29 20.90 23.51
CA ASP A 190 -15.74 21.63 22.34
C ASP A 190 -14.76 21.51 21.15
N SER A 191 -13.67 20.77 21.31
CA SER A 191 -12.62 20.64 20.31
C SER A 191 -12.72 19.39 19.44
N ILE A 192 -13.51 18.40 19.82
CA ILE A 192 -13.67 17.19 19.00
C ILE A 192 -14.45 17.54 17.74
N GLN A 193 -13.80 17.31 16.60
CA GLN A 193 -14.39 17.42 15.29
C GLN A 193 -14.14 16.13 14.55
N ILE A 194 -15.20 15.53 14.02
CA ILE A 194 -15.13 14.32 13.17
C ILE A 194 -15.91 14.63 11.91
N SER A 195 -15.25 14.55 10.78
CA SER A 195 -15.82 14.71 9.45
C SER A 195 -15.88 13.35 8.77
N ARG A 196 -17.00 13.03 8.18
CA ARG A 196 -17.18 11.84 7.35
C ARG A 196 -17.41 12.28 5.92
N ASP A 197 -16.65 11.73 5.00
CA ASP A 197 -16.69 12.11 3.59
C ASP A 197 -16.77 10.87 2.70
N ILE A 198 -17.79 10.86 1.83
CA ILE A 198 -17.99 9.83 0.81
C ILE A 198 -17.67 10.33 -0.59
N SER A 199 -17.08 11.52 -0.74
CA SER A 199 -16.77 12.10 -2.05
C SER A 199 -15.81 11.26 -2.89
N GLN A 200 -15.00 10.44 -2.22
CA GLN A 200 -14.07 9.51 -2.85
C GLN A 200 -14.53 8.05 -2.80
N LEU A 201 -15.80 7.82 -2.42
CA LEU A 201 -16.35 6.47 -2.31
C LEU A 201 -16.22 5.72 -3.65
N ARG A 202 -15.76 4.46 -3.58
CA ARG A 202 -15.59 3.56 -4.72
C ARG A 202 -15.90 2.15 -4.27
N ASN A 203 -17.07 1.67 -4.52
CA ASN A 203 -17.49 0.34 -4.10
C ASN A 203 -17.70 -0.64 -5.26
N ARG A 204 -17.50 -0.15 -6.49
CA ARG A 204 -17.39 -0.97 -7.69
C ARG A 204 -16.24 -0.44 -8.55
N VAL A 205 -15.19 -1.24 -8.69
CA VAL A 205 -13.97 -0.86 -9.40
C VAL A 205 -13.82 -1.69 -10.67
N PHE A 206 -13.65 -0.99 -11.80
CA PHE A 206 -13.26 -1.58 -13.07
C PHE A 206 -11.77 -1.36 -13.27
N ILE A 207 -11.04 -2.44 -13.46
CA ILE A 207 -9.60 -2.42 -13.73
C ILE A 207 -9.39 -2.70 -15.22
N LEU A 208 -8.73 -1.77 -15.91
CA LEU A 208 -8.36 -1.88 -17.31
C LEU A 208 -6.84 -2.04 -17.40
N GLY A 209 -6.40 -3.28 -17.50
CA GLY A 209 -4.99 -3.65 -17.57
C GLY A 209 -4.36 -3.52 -18.96
N GLY A 210 -3.19 -4.12 -19.13
CA GLY A 210 -2.51 -4.29 -20.40
C GLY A 210 -3.12 -5.37 -21.29
N ASP A 211 -2.44 -5.66 -22.38
CA ASP A 211 -2.85 -6.71 -23.30
C ASP A 211 -2.40 -8.09 -22.76
N ILE A 212 -3.32 -9.04 -22.68
CA ILE A 212 -3.08 -10.43 -22.28
C ILE A 212 -3.18 -11.35 -23.49
N ARG A 213 -2.40 -12.44 -23.47
CA ARG A 213 -2.44 -13.47 -24.50
C ARG A 213 -3.66 -14.36 -24.30
N GLY A 214 -4.42 -14.57 -25.38
CA GLY A 214 -5.48 -15.58 -25.42
C GLY A 214 -4.99 -16.94 -25.90
N GLU A 215 -5.92 -17.88 -26.06
CA GLU A 215 -5.62 -19.14 -26.71
C GLU A 215 -5.49 -18.95 -28.23
N SER A 216 -4.67 -19.83 -28.89
CA SER A 216 -4.49 -19.79 -30.33
C SER A 216 -5.84 -19.88 -31.05
N ARG A 217 -6.06 -18.97 -31.99
CA ARG A 217 -7.31 -18.89 -32.76
C ARG A 217 -7.04 -18.76 -34.25
N THR A 218 -7.90 -19.39 -35.05
CA THR A 218 -7.86 -19.29 -36.51
C THR A 218 -8.98 -18.38 -37.02
N GLU A 219 -8.62 -17.34 -37.76
CA GLU A 219 -9.55 -16.51 -38.52
C GLU A 219 -9.57 -16.95 -39.98
N LYS A 220 -10.76 -17.04 -40.57
CA LYS A 220 -10.95 -17.54 -41.95
C LYS A 220 -11.49 -16.46 -42.85
N PHE A 221 -10.94 -16.39 -44.08
CA PHE A 221 -11.35 -15.41 -45.06
C PHE A 221 -11.55 -16.10 -46.46
N ASN A 222 -12.35 -15.42 -47.29
CA ASN A 222 -12.59 -15.86 -48.65
C ASN A 222 -11.61 -15.18 -49.63
N GLY A 223 -10.86 -15.94 -50.37
CA GLY A 223 -10.11 -15.44 -51.50
C GLY A 223 -11.03 -15.13 -52.68
N ASP A 224 -10.67 -14.14 -53.51
CA ASP A 224 -11.46 -13.70 -54.67
C ASP A 224 -10.60 -13.40 -55.91
N THR A 225 -9.29 -13.70 -55.86
CA THR A 225 -8.28 -13.40 -56.90
C THR A 225 -7.95 -11.91 -57.07
N VAL A 226 -8.59 -11.01 -56.33
CA VAL A 226 -8.42 -9.53 -56.44
C VAL A 226 -7.97 -8.93 -55.13
N LYS A 227 -8.60 -9.32 -54.02
CA LYS A 227 -8.36 -8.79 -52.71
C LYS A 227 -7.02 -9.23 -52.14
N LYS A 228 -6.19 -8.25 -51.77
CA LYS A 228 -4.85 -8.50 -51.26
C LYS A 228 -4.78 -8.35 -49.73
N THR A 229 -5.64 -7.53 -49.11
CA THR A 229 -5.58 -7.20 -47.69
C THR A 229 -6.80 -7.76 -46.96
N PHE A 230 -6.53 -8.51 -45.90
CA PHE A 230 -7.53 -9.15 -45.06
C PHE A 230 -7.38 -8.60 -43.64
N VAL A 231 -8.39 -7.86 -43.17
CA VAL A 231 -8.41 -7.26 -41.84
C VAL A 231 -8.77 -8.33 -40.83
N LEU A 232 -7.89 -8.50 -39.84
CA LEU A 232 -8.06 -9.44 -38.73
C LEU A 232 -9.01 -8.88 -37.67
N GLY A 233 -9.80 -9.72 -37.06
CA GLY A 233 -10.68 -9.37 -35.96
C GLY A 233 -9.89 -9.05 -34.67
N ASN A 234 -8.76 -9.77 -34.50
CA ASN A 234 -7.93 -9.63 -33.30
C ASN A 234 -6.52 -9.11 -33.64
N LYS A 235 -5.90 -8.48 -32.69
CA LYS A 235 -4.46 -8.21 -32.71
C LYS A 235 -3.76 -9.46 -32.22
N PHE A 236 -2.72 -9.93 -32.90
CA PHE A 236 -1.96 -11.09 -32.45
C PHE A 236 -0.71 -10.70 -31.69
N ALA A 237 -0.32 -11.54 -30.73
CA ALA A 237 0.85 -11.32 -29.85
C ALA A 237 2.17 -11.56 -30.62
N GLU A 238 2.14 -12.38 -31.62
CA GLU A 238 3.32 -12.80 -32.37
C GLU A 238 2.93 -13.06 -33.83
N LEU A 239 3.94 -13.32 -34.67
CA LEU A 239 3.76 -13.57 -36.13
C LEU A 239 2.79 -14.73 -36.33
N PRO A 240 1.63 -14.53 -37.02
CA PRO A 240 0.67 -15.59 -37.25
C PRO A 240 1.15 -16.54 -38.36
N THR A 241 0.62 -17.75 -38.35
CA THR A 241 0.74 -18.65 -39.49
C THR A 241 -0.41 -18.43 -40.46
N VAL A 242 -0.10 -18.47 -41.74
CA VAL A 242 -1.09 -18.26 -42.82
C VAL A 242 -1.09 -19.46 -43.74
N THR A 243 -2.28 -19.99 -44.06
CA THR A 243 -2.46 -21.00 -45.11
C THR A 243 -3.45 -20.53 -46.16
N VAL A 244 -3.24 -20.91 -47.38
CA VAL A 244 -4.17 -20.68 -48.52
C VAL A 244 -4.47 -21.99 -49.20
N GLY A 245 -5.75 -22.40 -49.18
CA GLY A 245 -6.15 -23.71 -49.71
C GLY A 245 -5.44 -24.89 -49.04
N GLY A 246 -5.12 -24.76 -47.75
CA GLY A 246 -4.35 -25.72 -46.95
C GLY A 246 -2.83 -25.69 -47.16
N VAL A 247 -2.32 -24.79 -48.01
CA VAL A 247 -0.88 -24.65 -48.28
C VAL A 247 -0.32 -23.50 -47.42
N SER A 248 0.70 -23.81 -46.61
CA SER A 248 1.37 -22.82 -45.76
C SER A 248 2.05 -21.74 -46.60
N LYS A 249 1.98 -20.50 -46.13
CA LYS A 249 2.58 -19.31 -46.73
C LYS A 249 3.64 -18.75 -45.83
N THR A 250 4.70 -18.20 -46.40
CA THR A 250 5.73 -17.48 -45.68
C THR A 250 5.21 -16.07 -45.33
N VAL A 251 5.28 -15.72 -44.03
CA VAL A 251 4.75 -14.45 -43.49
C VAL A 251 5.91 -13.58 -43.05
N GLY A 252 5.98 -12.36 -43.55
CA GLY A 252 6.90 -11.32 -43.12
C GLY A 252 6.20 -10.22 -42.35
N LEU A 253 6.99 -9.34 -41.74
CA LEU A 253 6.49 -8.12 -41.08
C LEU A 253 6.33 -6.99 -42.09
N ASP A 254 5.11 -6.45 -42.19
CA ASP A 254 4.82 -5.38 -43.15
C ASP A 254 5.61 -4.10 -42.79
N PHE A 255 6.20 -3.44 -43.79
CA PHE A 255 7.09 -2.29 -43.69
C PHE A 255 8.47 -2.55 -43.05
N ILE A 256 8.79 -3.78 -42.68
CA ILE A 256 10.07 -4.13 -42.05
C ILE A 256 10.83 -5.12 -42.94
N ASP A 257 10.18 -6.19 -43.37
CA ASP A 257 10.82 -7.25 -44.17
C ASP A 257 10.78 -6.97 -45.65
N ASP A 258 11.81 -7.45 -46.40
CA ASP A 258 11.88 -7.33 -47.84
C ASP A 258 10.82 -8.20 -48.55
N GLU A 259 10.15 -7.63 -49.54
CA GLU A 259 9.11 -8.34 -50.27
C GLU A 259 9.59 -9.60 -51.00
N ALA A 260 10.88 -9.74 -51.28
CA ALA A 260 11.41 -10.87 -52.06
C ALA A 260 11.28 -12.22 -51.32
N GLY A 261 11.35 -12.24 -50.00
CA GLY A 261 11.44 -13.48 -49.21
C GLY A 261 10.11 -14.08 -48.74
N TYR A 262 8.97 -13.36 -48.86
CA TYR A 262 7.72 -13.75 -48.24
C TYR A 262 6.54 -13.76 -49.21
N ASP A 263 5.51 -14.57 -48.92
CA ASP A 263 4.28 -14.64 -49.70
C ASP A 263 3.27 -13.56 -49.29
N CYS A 264 3.22 -13.24 -47.98
CA CYS A 264 2.34 -12.22 -47.39
C CYS A 264 3.00 -11.53 -46.22
N PHE A 265 2.41 -10.45 -45.80
CA PHE A 265 2.91 -9.58 -44.73
C PHE A 265 1.86 -9.34 -43.69
N TRP A 266 2.27 -9.39 -42.44
CA TRP A 266 1.44 -9.08 -41.27
C TRP A 266 1.77 -7.71 -40.70
N SER A 267 0.73 -6.89 -40.50
CA SER A 267 0.88 -5.62 -39.79
C SER A 267 0.45 -5.82 -38.36
N TYR A 268 1.44 -5.74 -37.41
CA TYR A 268 1.20 -5.80 -36.00
C TYR A 268 0.29 -4.67 -35.52
N SER A 269 0.51 -3.44 -36.00
CA SER A 269 -0.22 -2.23 -35.50
C SER A 269 -1.63 -2.13 -36.12
N GLN A 270 -1.84 -2.53 -37.36
CA GLN A 270 -3.06 -2.29 -38.11
C GLN A 270 -3.96 -3.51 -38.28
N LYS A 271 -3.58 -4.65 -37.68
CA LYS A 271 -4.37 -5.89 -37.67
C LYS A 271 -4.79 -6.37 -39.07
N TYR A 272 -3.86 -6.58 -40.01
CA TYR A 272 -4.15 -7.15 -41.29
C TYR A 272 -3.06 -8.10 -41.78
N ILE A 273 -3.44 -8.96 -42.73
CA ILE A 273 -2.52 -9.70 -43.59
C ILE A 273 -2.64 -9.11 -44.98
N ARG A 274 -1.50 -8.76 -45.62
CA ARG A 274 -1.41 -8.25 -47.01
C ARG A 274 -0.63 -9.26 -47.88
N PHE A 275 -1.22 -9.70 -48.95
CA PHE A 275 -0.57 -10.53 -49.96
C PHE A 275 0.08 -9.65 -51.04
N LYS A 276 1.15 -10.16 -51.69
CA LYS A 276 1.77 -9.50 -52.84
C LYS A 276 0.90 -9.69 -54.09
N ASP A 277 1.18 -8.89 -55.12
CA ASP A 277 0.52 -8.98 -56.42
C ASP A 277 0.71 -10.36 -57.09
N THR A 278 1.84 -11.01 -56.82
CA THR A 278 2.20 -12.34 -57.35
C THR A 278 1.65 -13.49 -56.52
N THR A 279 1.12 -13.24 -55.32
CA THR A 279 0.65 -14.29 -54.41
C THR A 279 -0.80 -14.06 -53.92
N ILE A 280 -1.60 -13.29 -54.71
CA ILE A 280 -3.02 -13.05 -54.40
C ILE A 280 -3.74 -14.39 -54.26
N PRO A 281 -4.50 -14.59 -53.16
CA PRO A 281 -5.20 -15.84 -52.93
C PRO A 281 -6.25 -16.13 -54.02
N ALA A 282 -6.28 -17.40 -54.49
CA ALA A 282 -7.30 -17.88 -55.44
C ALA A 282 -8.70 -17.75 -54.82
N ALA A 283 -9.73 -17.69 -55.69
CA ALA A 283 -11.12 -17.68 -55.22
C ALA A 283 -11.46 -18.96 -54.45
N GLY A 284 -12.09 -18.82 -53.31
CA GLY A 284 -12.49 -19.93 -52.45
C GLY A 284 -13.13 -19.48 -51.17
N THR A 285 -14.08 -20.27 -50.65
CA THR A 285 -14.75 -19.99 -49.37
C THR A 285 -13.89 -20.50 -48.24
N ASN A 286 -13.61 -19.63 -47.29
CA ASN A 286 -12.79 -19.93 -46.10
C ASN A 286 -11.42 -20.55 -46.41
N ASN A 287 -10.89 -20.24 -47.60
CA ASN A 287 -9.66 -20.85 -48.10
C ASN A 287 -8.38 -20.14 -47.61
N ILE A 288 -8.51 -19.00 -46.94
CA ILE A 288 -7.42 -18.31 -46.27
C ILE A 288 -7.64 -18.49 -44.78
N GLU A 289 -6.68 -19.11 -44.10
CA GLU A 289 -6.70 -19.30 -42.66
C GLU A 289 -5.49 -18.62 -42.04
N VAL A 290 -5.77 -17.78 -41.06
CA VAL A 290 -4.76 -17.03 -40.27
C VAL A 290 -4.86 -17.49 -38.84
N THR A 291 -3.82 -18.19 -38.35
CA THR A 291 -3.79 -18.73 -36.99
C THR A 291 -2.72 -18.00 -36.17
N GLY A 292 -3.11 -17.49 -35.02
CA GLY A 292 -2.23 -16.80 -34.11
C GLY A 292 -2.79 -16.71 -32.69
N ILE A 293 -2.00 -16.19 -31.78
CA ILE A 293 -2.40 -15.96 -30.39
C ILE A 293 -2.97 -14.55 -30.29
N PRO A 294 -4.30 -14.38 -30.07
CA PRO A 294 -4.90 -13.05 -29.99
C PRO A 294 -4.52 -12.34 -28.70
N LEU A 295 -4.41 -11.03 -28.79
CA LEU A 295 -4.27 -10.13 -27.65
C LEU A 295 -5.63 -9.56 -27.27
N PHE A 296 -5.96 -9.65 -25.99
CA PHE A 296 -7.15 -9.05 -25.39
C PHE A 296 -6.73 -8.09 -24.31
N ARG A 297 -7.41 -6.95 -24.24
CA ARG A 297 -7.20 -6.06 -23.11
C ARG A 297 -7.77 -6.69 -21.85
N LEU A 298 -6.96 -6.74 -20.81
CA LEU A 298 -7.41 -7.17 -19.49
C LEU A 298 -8.45 -6.19 -18.97
N ALA A 299 -9.63 -6.71 -18.61
CA ALA A 299 -10.67 -5.97 -17.94
C ALA A 299 -11.23 -6.82 -16.80
N MET A 300 -11.28 -6.27 -15.59
CA MET A 300 -11.81 -6.94 -14.42
C MET A 300 -12.71 -5.97 -13.64
N ARG A 301 -13.74 -6.51 -13.00
CA ARG A 301 -14.61 -5.80 -12.08
C ARG A 301 -14.52 -6.47 -10.72
N VAL A 302 -14.30 -5.67 -9.69
CA VAL A 302 -14.45 -6.05 -8.28
C VAL A 302 -15.43 -5.11 -7.59
N GLU A 303 -16.16 -5.59 -6.60
CA GLU A 303 -17.16 -4.80 -5.89
C GLU A 303 -17.26 -5.24 -4.43
N ASP A 304 -17.66 -4.28 -3.57
CA ASP A 304 -17.96 -4.51 -2.16
C ASP A 304 -19.49 -4.48 -1.99
N PRO A 305 -20.13 -5.65 -1.81
CA PRO A 305 -21.58 -5.73 -1.65
C PRO A 305 -22.09 -4.97 -0.41
N THR A 306 -21.32 -5.00 0.69
CA THR A 306 -21.73 -4.36 1.96
C THR A 306 -21.80 -2.85 1.80
N SER A 307 -20.79 -2.26 1.17
CA SER A 307 -20.78 -0.84 0.86
C SER A 307 -21.88 -0.46 -0.15
N ILE A 308 -22.12 -1.30 -1.15
CA ILE A 308 -23.19 -1.06 -2.14
C ILE A 308 -24.57 -1.07 -1.47
N ASP A 309 -24.81 -1.97 -0.54
CA ASP A 309 -26.08 -2.03 0.19
C ASP A 309 -26.29 -0.80 1.08
N LEU A 310 -25.19 -0.24 1.62
CA LEU A 310 -25.25 0.91 2.52
C LEU A 310 -25.35 2.26 1.77
N TYR A 311 -24.56 2.44 0.71
CA TYR A 311 -24.40 3.74 0.05
C TYR A 311 -24.97 3.77 -1.37
N GLY A 312 -25.35 2.63 -1.95
CA GLY A 312 -25.61 2.50 -3.38
C GLY A 312 -24.31 2.31 -4.18
N ILE A 313 -24.44 2.28 -5.51
CA ILE A 313 -23.30 1.97 -6.40
C ILE A 313 -22.50 3.23 -6.68
N TYR A 314 -21.20 3.17 -6.41
CA TYR A 314 -20.19 4.17 -6.77
C TYR A 314 -19.10 3.50 -7.61
N GLU A 315 -19.14 3.77 -8.92
CA GLU A 315 -18.24 3.15 -9.90
C GLU A 315 -16.95 3.95 -10.08
N PHE A 316 -15.86 3.23 -10.17
CA PHE A 316 -14.55 3.79 -10.48
C PHE A 316 -13.84 2.93 -11.53
N ALA A 317 -13.17 3.56 -12.47
CA ALA A 317 -12.35 2.88 -13.47
C ALA A 317 -10.88 3.26 -13.29
N ALA A 318 -10.05 2.26 -13.04
CA ALA A 318 -8.60 2.40 -13.00
C ALA A 318 -7.99 1.84 -14.28
N GLU A 319 -7.13 2.61 -14.95
CA GLU A 319 -6.38 2.15 -16.10
C GLU A 319 -4.91 2.04 -15.74
N ASP A 320 -4.37 0.82 -15.74
CA ASP A 320 -2.95 0.56 -15.55
C ASP A 320 -2.48 -0.56 -16.48
N ARG A 321 -1.73 -0.18 -17.50
CA ARG A 321 -1.23 -1.13 -18.53
C ARG A 321 -0.11 -2.04 -18.02
N SER A 322 0.45 -1.78 -16.86
CA SER A 322 1.45 -2.65 -16.24
C SER A 322 0.83 -3.93 -15.66
N ILE A 323 -0.46 -3.88 -15.33
CA ILE A 323 -1.23 -5.04 -14.85
C ILE A 323 -1.52 -5.95 -16.02
N THR A 324 -0.90 -7.13 -16.04
CA THR A 324 -0.97 -8.07 -17.16
C THR A 324 -1.57 -9.44 -16.79
N THR A 325 -1.89 -9.65 -15.50
CA THR A 325 -2.54 -10.87 -15.03
C THR A 325 -3.87 -10.58 -14.37
N ARG A 326 -4.75 -11.59 -14.30
CA ARG A 326 -6.04 -11.46 -13.62
C ARG A 326 -5.88 -11.33 -12.11
N GLU A 327 -4.90 -12.02 -11.57
CA GLU A 327 -4.54 -12.03 -10.15
C GLU A 327 -4.08 -10.64 -9.71
N GLU A 328 -3.18 -10.02 -10.46
CA GLU A 328 -2.75 -8.63 -10.24
C GLU A 328 -3.94 -7.66 -10.29
N ALA A 329 -4.79 -7.79 -11.31
CA ALA A 329 -5.98 -6.93 -11.42
C ALA A 329 -6.93 -7.11 -10.25
N LYS A 330 -7.15 -8.36 -9.79
CA LYS A 330 -7.99 -8.66 -8.62
C LYS A 330 -7.42 -8.03 -7.37
N THR A 331 -6.13 -8.23 -7.12
CA THR A 331 -5.42 -7.70 -5.95
C THR A 331 -5.48 -6.17 -5.93
N PHE A 332 -5.19 -5.54 -7.07
CA PHE A 332 -5.30 -4.09 -7.21
C PHE A 332 -6.74 -3.59 -6.95
N GLY A 333 -7.74 -4.29 -7.49
CA GLY A 333 -9.14 -3.92 -7.30
C GLY A 333 -9.60 -4.05 -5.84
N ILE A 334 -9.22 -5.13 -5.16
CA ILE A 334 -9.49 -5.32 -3.73
C ILE A 334 -8.84 -4.19 -2.92
N ALA A 335 -7.59 -3.84 -3.21
CA ALA A 335 -6.90 -2.75 -2.56
C ALA A 335 -7.63 -1.39 -2.72
N GLN A 336 -8.18 -1.12 -3.92
CA GLN A 336 -9.01 0.07 -4.14
C GLN A 336 -10.29 0.05 -3.31
N LEU A 337 -10.94 -1.12 -3.17
CA LEU A 337 -12.12 -1.25 -2.33
C LEU A 337 -11.79 -1.06 -0.85
N GLU A 338 -10.74 -1.70 -0.34
CA GLU A 338 -10.31 -1.55 1.05
C GLU A 338 -10.01 -0.10 1.43
N ALA A 339 -9.47 0.69 0.49
CA ALA A 339 -9.17 2.10 0.73
C ALA A 339 -10.39 3.01 0.66
N TYR A 340 -11.34 2.72 -0.25
CA TYR A 340 -12.34 3.70 -0.67
C TYR A 340 -13.78 3.19 -0.66
N ALA A 341 -14.04 1.92 -0.28
CA ALA A 341 -15.41 1.38 -0.29
C ALA A 341 -16.27 1.90 0.86
N ASP A 342 -15.68 2.54 1.85
CA ASP A 342 -16.40 3.16 2.97
C ASP A 342 -16.06 4.64 3.10
N ASP A 343 -16.77 5.33 3.99
CA ASP A 343 -16.53 6.72 4.27
C ASP A 343 -15.11 6.96 4.82
N ILE A 344 -14.49 8.03 4.36
CA ILE A 344 -13.24 8.52 4.93
C ILE A 344 -13.59 9.35 6.15
N VAL A 345 -13.07 8.94 7.29
CA VAL A 345 -13.25 9.69 8.53
C VAL A 345 -11.96 10.41 8.85
N GLU A 346 -12.06 11.72 8.94
CA GLU A 346 -10.99 12.60 9.40
C GLU A 346 -11.48 13.38 10.60
N GLY A 347 -10.57 13.74 11.46
CA GLY A 347 -10.97 14.51 12.62
C GLY A 347 -9.81 15.00 13.44
N GLY A 348 -10.15 15.52 14.60
CA GLY A 348 -9.16 15.95 15.55
C GLY A 348 -9.76 16.41 16.85
N PHE A 349 -8.92 16.59 17.84
CA PHE A 349 -9.28 17.14 19.13
C PHE A 349 -8.08 17.85 19.78
N LYS A 350 -8.36 18.59 20.82
CA LYS A 350 -7.34 19.22 21.64
C LYS A 350 -7.28 18.55 23.01
N THR A 351 -6.08 18.40 23.53
CA THR A 351 -5.86 17.87 24.89
C THR A 351 -4.72 18.59 25.57
N TYR A 352 -4.78 18.63 26.90
CA TYR A 352 -3.68 19.03 27.78
C TYR A 352 -2.93 17.83 28.34
N THR A 353 -3.45 16.61 28.11
CA THR A 353 -2.86 15.36 28.59
C THR A 353 -1.73 14.93 27.65
N PRO A 354 -0.50 14.78 28.16
CA PRO A 354 0.63 14.33 27.35
C PRO A 354 0.57 12.83 27.07
N GLY A 355 1.44 12.36 26.17
CA GLY A 355 1.68 10.93 25.92
C GLY A 355 1.15 10.41 24.58
N LEU A 356 0.35 11.21 23.86
CA LEU A 356 -0.06 10.85 22.51
C LEU A 356 1.07 11.05 21.51
N ARG A 357 1.22 10.08 20.59
CA ARG A 357 2.18 10.12 19.48
C ARG A 357 1.50 9.76 18.16
N SER A 358 2.05 10.23 17.08
CA SER A 358 1.66 9.78 15.75
C SER A 358 1.92 8.28 15.60
N GLY A 359 1.05 7.57 14.87
CA GLY A 359 1.13 6.11 14.68
C GLY A 359 0.37 5.28 15.71
N GLN A 360 0.00 5.85 16.85
CA GLN A 360 -0.87 5.17 17.81
C GLN A 360 -2.32 5.16 17.33
N TYR A 361 -3.08 4.14 17.73
CA TYR A 361 -4.53 4.20 17.60
C TYR A 361 -5.20 4.64 18.89
N ILE A 362 -6.25 5.45 18.76
CA ILE A 362 -7.04 5.94 19.88
C ILE A 362 -8.50 5.56 19.69
N THR A 363 -9.12 4.98 20.73
CA THR A 363 -10.55 4.67 20.72
C THR A 363 -11.33 5.83 21.28
N ILE A 364 -12.36 6.25 20.55
CA ILE A 364 -13.31 7.29 20.97
C ILE A 364 -14.68 6.62 21.10
N GLN A 365 -15.22 6.66 22.32
CA GLN A 365 -16.54 6.17 22.65
C GLN A 365 -17.45 7.35 23.01
N SER A 366 -18.62 7.40 22.40
CA SER A 366 -19.63 8.41 22.77
C SER A 366 -20.99 7.73 22.97
N ASP A 367 -21.39 7.64 24.22
CA ASP A 367 -22.70 7.10 24.59
C ASP A 367 -23.84 8.00 24.08
N PHE A 368 -23.60 9.32 24.06
CA PHE A 368 -24.55 10.29 23.53
C PHE A 368 -24.79 10.13 22.01
N ARG A 369 -23.74 9.76 21.27
CA ARG A 369 -23.83 9.52 19.80
C ARG A 369 -24.15 8.06 19.48
N GLY A 370 -24.05 7.15 20.45
CA GLY A 370 -24.33 5.71 20.29
C GLY A 370 -23.28 5.00 19.43
N TRP A 371 -21.99 5.41 19.47
CA TRP A 371 -20.95 4.76 18.70
C TRP A 371 -19.61 4.69 19.47
N GLU A 372 -18.80 3.71 19.07
CA GLU A 372 -17.41 3.52 19.48
C GLU A 372 -16.58 3.23 18.24
N GLU A 373 -15.49 3.94 18.06
CA GLU A 373 -14.63 3.81 16.89
C GLU A 373 -13.18 4.09 17.24
N SER A 374 -12.26 3.38 16.57
CA SER A 374 -10.83 3.57 16.74
C SER A 374 -10.25 4.32 15.53
N PHE A 375 -9.39 5.30 15.83
CA PHE A 375 -8.75 6.18 14.85
C PHE A 375 -7.24 6.09 14.94
N LEU A 376 -6.58 6.24 13.81
CA LEU A 376 -5.13 6.43 13.75
C LEU A 376 -4.79 7.89 14.05
N ILE A 377 -3.85 8.12 14.96
CA ILE A 377 -3.28 9.43 15.20
C ILE A 377 -2.27 9.71 14.09
N GLN A 378 -2.61 10.64 13.19
CA GLN A 378 -1.74 11.03 12.08
C GLN A 378 -0.70 12.07 12.47
N LYS A 379 -1.10 13.01 13.32
CA LYS A 379 -0.25 14.12 13.73
C LYS A 379 -0.59 14.56 15.14
N VAL A 380 0.44 14.87 15.92
CA VAL A 380 0.32 15.52 17.23
C VAL A 380 1.13 16.81 17.19
N SER A 381 0.47 17.94 17.37
CA SER A 381 1.15 19.26 17.41
C SER A 381 1.05 19.85 18.80
N LEU A 382 2.19 20.11 19.43
CA LEU A 382 2.29 20.85 20.68
C LEU A 382 2.41 22.35 20.38
N THR A 383 1.58 23.14 21.02
CA THR A 383 1.63 24.60 20.96
C THR A 383 1.66 25.18 22.37
N MET A 384 2.63 26.02 22.66
CA MET A 384 2.68 26.77 23.91
C MET A 384 1.73 27.95 23.84
N LEU A 385 0.88 28.09 24.85
CA LEU A 385 0.01 29.27 25.04
C LEU A 385 0.71 30.34 25.87
N ASN A 386 1.47 29.91 26.85
CA ASN A 386 2.33 30.75 27.70
C ASN A 386 3.43 29.89 28.32
N ALA A 387 4.19 30.42 29.30
CA ALA A 387 5.32 29.71 29.91
C ALA A 387 4.92 28.44 30.68
N GLU A 388 3.66 28.28 31.06
CA GLU A 388 3.20 27.19 31.92
C GLU A 388 2.09 26.34 31.23
N THR A 389 1.46 26.90 30.21
CA THR A 389 0.30 26.25 29.56
C THR A 389 0.58 25.90 28.14
N TYR A 390 0.35 24.66 27.81
CA TYR A 390 0.48 24.11 26.45
C TYR A 390 -0.78 23.35 26.06
N VAL A 391 -0.95 23.13 24.75
CA VAL A 391 -2.05 22.35 24.20
C VAL A 391 -1.53 21.45 23.10
N TYR A 392 -1.96 20.21 23.09
CA TYR A 392 -1.78 19.28 21.98
C TYR A 392 -2.99 19.36 21.07
N ASN A 393 -2.74 19.54 19.77
CA ASN A 393 -3.74 19.35 18.72
C ASN A 393 -3.46 18.01 18.06
N VAL A 394 -4.42 17.12 18.12
CA VAL A 394 -4.32 15.76 17.60
C VAL A 394 -5.16 15.69 16.34
N GLN A 395 -4.56 15.21 15.25
CA GLN A 395 -5.25 14.93 14.00
C GLN A 395 -5.45 13.42 13.87
N LEU A 396 -6.67 13.05 13.54
CA LEU A 396 -7.13 11.68 13.45
C LEU A 396 -7.50 11.34 12.00
N ALA A 397 -7.28 10.09 11.64
CA ALA A 397 -7.81 9.52 10.41
C ALA A 397 -8.37 8.14 10.69
N THR A 398 -9.13 7.63 9.73
CA THR A 398 -9.60 6.26 9.74
C THR A 398 -8.45 5.30 9.99
N LEU A 399 -8.64 4.33 10.89
CA LEU A 399 -7.64 3.29 11.19
C LEU A 399 -7.38 2.38 9.98
N ARG A 400 -8.18 2.49 8.92
CA ARG A 400 -8.10 1.67 7.72
C ARG A 400 -6.75 1.81 7.02
N THR A 401 -6.30 0.70 6.55
CA THR A 401 -5.02 0.48 5.90
C THR A 401 -4.95 1.11 4.49
N VAL A 402 -4.90 2.43 4.41
CA VAL A 402 -4.46 3.11 3.17
C VAL A 402 -3.11 2.57 2.68
N GLY A 403 -2.36 1.91 3.58
CA GLY A 403 -1.09 1.29 3.26
C GLY A 403 -1.16 -0.04 2.49
N ILE A 404 -2.25 -0.82 2.59
CA ILE A 404 -2.38 -2.04 1.77
C ILE A 404 -2.50 -1.68 0.30
N VAL A 405 -3.20 -0.60 -0.04
CA VAL A 405 -3.30 -0.12 -1.43
C VAL A 405 -1.94 0.27 -1.98
N ASP A 406 -1.19 1.08 -1.23
CA ASP A 406 0.14 1.50 -1.64
C ASP A 406 1.12 0.31 -1.67
N PHE A 407 1.00 -0.63 -0.74
CA PHE A 407 1.74 -1.88 -0.72
C PHE A 407 1.42 -2.74 -1.95
N LEU A 408 0.15 -2.99 -2.24
CA LEU A 408 -0.26 -3.82 -3.37
C LEU A 408 0.04 -3.14 -4.71
N ILE A 409 -0.13 -1.83 -4.81
CA ILE A 409 0.29 -1.05 -5.98
C ILE A 409 1.81 -1.12 -6.16
N ASN A 410 2.59 -0.97 -5.09
CA ASN A 410 4.04 -1.06 -5.17
C ASN A 410 4.52 -2.50 -5.42
N LEU A 411 3.86 -3.52 -4.88
CA LEU A 411 4.13 -4.92 -5.20
C LEU A 411 3.88 -5.20 -6.69
N LEU A 412 2.79 -4.69 -7.24
CA LEU A 412 2.45 -4.81 -8.66
C LEU A 412 3.39 -4.00 -9.56
N LEU A 413 3.83 -2.83 -9.10
CA LEU A 413 4.78 -1.99 -9.84
C LEU A 413 6.22 -2.48 -9.71
N SER A 414 6.60 -3.07 -8.57
CA SER A 414 7.94 -3.63 -8.33
C SER A 414 8.12 -5.04 -8.89
N GLY A 415 7.06 -5.71 -9.30
CA GLY A 415 7.12 -6.97 -10.06
C GLY A 415 7.88 -6.89 -11.39
N LYS A 416 8.36 -5.70 -11.76
CA LYS A 416 9.37 -5.48 -12.81
C LYS A 416 10.82 -5.44 -12.31
N GLU A 417 11.03 -5.32 -11.01
CA GLU A 417 12.36 -5.43 -10.39
C GLU A 417 12.30 -6.65 -9.45
N ASN A 418 12.61 -7.82 -9.98
CA ASN A 418 12.96 -9.09 -9.30
C ASN A 418 12.52 -9.19 -7.82
N VAL A 419 11.21 -9.14 -7.55
CA VAL A 419 10.69 -9.73 -6.33
C VAL A 419 10.44 -11.19 -6.68
N GLY A 420 11.31 -12.08 -6.22
CA GLY A 420 11.13 -13.51 -6.39
C GLY A 420 9.81 -13.98 -5.75
N ASP A 421 9.41 -15.18 -6.06
CA ASP A 421 8.15 -15.88 -5.78
C ASP A 421 7.56 -15.81 -4.34
N ALA A 422 8.19 -15.10 -3.41
CA ALA A 422 7.69 -14.94 -2.03
C ALA A 422 6.33 -14.21 -1.93
N SER A 423 5.91 -13.54 -3.00
CA SER A 423 4.64 -12.81 -3.02
C SER A 423 3.40 -13.72 -2.95
N THR A 424 3.51 -14.96 -3.44
CA THR A 424 2.39 -15.91 -3.44
C THR A 424 2.17 -16.52 -2.07
N GLU A 425 3.24 -16.80 -1.32
CA GLU A 425 3.16 -17.40 0.02
C GLU A 425 2.65 -16.40 1.07
N VAL A 426 3.06 -15.13 0.97
CA VAL A 426 2.59 -14.07 1.90
C VAL A 426 1.14 -13.70 1.64
N LEU A 427 0.68 -13.69 0.38
CA LEU A 427 -0.72 -13.45 0.03
C LEU A 427 -1.63 -14.63 0.42
N GLU A 428 -1.17 -15.87 0.24
CA GLU A 428 -1.89 -17.04 0.73
C GLU A 428 -1.97 -17.04 2.26
N LYS A 429 -0.89 -16.70 2.97
CA LYS A 429 -0.87 -16.63 4.42
C LYS A 429 -1.75 -15.51 4.99
N ALA A 430 -1.75 -14.33 4.36
CA ALA A 430 -2.59 -13.21 4.78
C ALA A 430 -4.09 -13.46 4.56
N ILE A 431 -4.46 -14.27 3.57
CA ILE A 431 -5.87 -14.61 3.28
C ILE A 431 -6.35 -15.76 4.18
N PHE A 432 -5.46 -16.65 4.64
CA PHE A 432 -5.84 -17.84 5.40
C PHE A 432 -5.66 -17.74 6.94
N GLU A 433 -4.96 -16.74 7.47
CA GLU A 433 -4.74 -16.61 8.92
C GLU A 433 -5.79 -15.79 9.69
N THR A 434 -6.81 -15.22 9.05
CA THR A 434 -7.80 -14.37 9.73
C THR A 434 -9.15 -14.99 10.03
N GLU A 435 -9.38 -16.28 9.76
CA GLU A 435 -10.59 -16.96 10.22
C GLU A 435 -10.31 -18.02 11.27
N THR A 436 -10.11 -17.57 12.53
CA THR A 436 -10.31 -18.45 13.67
C THR A 436 -11.80 -18.53 13.95
N VAL A 437 -12.48 -19.50 13.34
CA VAL A 437 -13.85 -19.80 13.71
C VAL A 437 -13.85 -20.49 15.07
N THR A 438 -14.14 -19.74 16.13
CA THR A 438 -14.25 -20.28 17.47
C THR A 438 -15.63 -20.90 17.63
N PHE A 439 -15.70 -22.22 17.55
CA PHE A 439 -16.90 -22.95 17.93
C PHE A 439 -16.95 -23.07 19.45
N GLY A 440 -18.01 -22.57 20.07
CA GLY A 440 -18.30 -22.85 21.47
C GLY A 440 -18.65 -24.33 21.63
N GLU A 441 -17.88 -25.02 22.50
CA GLU A 441 -17.96 -26.45 22.84
C GLU A 441 -17.65 -27.47 21.72
N VAL A 442 -16.36 -27.76 21.64
CA VAL A 442 -15.72 -29.04 21.25
C VAL A 442 -16.30 -29.77 20.04
N THR A 443 -15.95 -29.36 18.85
CA THR A 443 -15.81 -30.30 17.74
C THR A 443 -14.70 -29.80 16.80
N THR A 444 -13.62 -30.56 16.67
CA THR A 444 -12.52 -30.25 15.75
C THR A 444 -12.91 -30.76 14.37
N VAL A 445 -13.16 -29.85 13.43
CA VAL A 445 -13.28 -30.22 12.02
C VAL A 445 -11.87 -30.12 11.43
N SER A 446 -11.29 -31.23 11.03
CA SER A 446 -10.02 -31.24 10.31
C SER A 446 -10.30 -31.32 8.83
N LEU A 447 -9.91 -30.27 8.11
CA LEU A 447 -9.83 -30.29 6.65
C LEU A 447 -8.48 -30.91 6.27
N VAL A 448 -8.52 -32.08 5.67
CA VAL A 448 -7.33 -32.72 5.08
C VAL A 448 -7.44 -32.51 3.57
N HIS A 449 -6.60 -31.64 3.04
CA HIS A 449 -6.42 -31.48 1.61
C HIS A 449 -5.33 -32.45 1.14
N ASP A 450 -5.65 -33.36 0.23
CA ASP A 450 -4.65 -34.19 -0.45
C ASP A 450 -4.29 -33.53 -1.79
N PRO A 451 -3.09 -32.95 -1.91
CA PRO A 451 -2.69 -32.24 -3.13
C PRO A 451 -2.46 -33.17 -4.34
N GLN A 452 -2.62 -34.47 -4.16
CA GLN A 452 -2.42 -35.47 -5.24
C GLN A 452 -3.73 -35.92 -5.89
N THR A 453 -4.88 -35.73 -5.26
CA THR A 453 -6.17 -36.30 -5.73
C THR A 453 -7.28 -35.28 -5.94
N GLU A 454 -7.10 -34.02 -5.56
CA GLU A 454 -8.15 -32.96 -5.58
C GLU A 454 -9.42 -33.33 -4.78
N ASP A 455 -9.35 -34.35 -3.93
CA ASP A 455 -10.47 -34.78 -3.09
C ASP A 455 -10.40 -34.15 -1.72
N VAL A 456 -11.49 -33.47 -1.31
CA VAL A 456 -11.69 -32.95 0.06
C VAL A 456 -12.58 -33.93 0.82
N THR A 457 -12.01 -34.64 1.81
CA THR A 457 -12.77 -35.56 2.63
C THR A 457 -13.18 -34.89 3.94
N PHE A 458 -14.48 -34.88 4.22
CA PHE A 458 -15.03 -34.46 5.51
C PHE A 458 -15.21 -35.68 6.42
N THR A 459 -14.59 -35.66 7.59
CA THR A 459 -14.84 -36.69 8.63
C THR A 459 -15.60 -36.04 9.77
N GLU A 460 -16.83 -36.50 10.00
CA GLU A 460 -17.70 -36.05 11.07
C GLU A 460 -17.61 -37.03 12.25
N SER A 461 -17.38 -36.55 13.47
CA SER A 461 -17.55 -37.31 14.70
C SER A 461 -18.78 -36.76 15.46
N THR A 462 -19.80 -37.54 15.54
CA THR A 462 -21.15 -37.20 16.08
C THR A 462 -21.14 -36.67 17.53
N PRO A 463 -22.09 -35.77 17.91
CA PRO A 463 -23.45 -35.64 17.37
C PRO A 463 -23.66 -34.42 16.47
N ALA A 464 -24.68 -34.52 15.61
CA ALA A 464 -25.03 -33.56 14.61
C ALA A 464 -25.26 -32.16 15.19
N VAL A 465 -24.44 -31.19 14.75
CA VAL A 465 -24.63 -29.77 15.01
C VAL A 465 -25.16 -29.15 13.71
N ASN A 466 -26.27 -28.45 13.79
CA ASN A 466 -26.85 -27.74 12.67
C ASN A 466 -26.00 -26.44 12.47
N ILE A 467 -25.17 -26.39 11.44
CA ILE A 467 -24.31 -25.24 11.14
C ILE A 467 -24.99 -24.47 10.02
N ASP A 468 -25.38 -23.23 10.29
CA ASP A 468 -25.87 -22.31 9.27
C ASP A 468 -24.66 -21.63 8.60
N PHE A 469 -24.29 -22.13 7.42
CA PHE A 469 -23.25 -21.49 6.61
C PHE A 469 -23.89 -20.41 5.75
N GLY A 470 -23.49 -19.17 5.95
CA GLY A 470 -23.75 -18.13 4.97
C GLY A 470 -23.18 -18.53 3.58
N THR A 471 -23.78 -18.04 2.52
CA THR A 471 -23.48 -18.45 1.14
C THR A 471 -22.05 -18.10 0.75
N TYR A 472 -21.18 -19.11 0.62
CA TYR A 472 -19.82 -18.95 0.12
C TYR A 472 -19.72 -19.54 -1.29
N PHE A 473 -19.06 -18.80 -2.21
CA PHE A 473 -18.72 -19.28 -3.54
C PHE A 473 -17.24 -19.68 -3.57
N VAL A 474 -16.98 -20.98 -3.76
CA VAL A 474 -15.62 -21.48 -3.97
C VAL A 474 -15.41 -21.68 -5.48
N PHE A 475 -14.51 -20.91 -6.08
CA PHE A 475 -14.05 -21.09 -7.45
C PHE A 475 -12.74 -21.87 -7.46
N GLY A 476 -12.78 -23.16 -7.81
CA GLY A 476 -11.58 -23.93 -8.13
C GLY A 476 -11.13 -23.71 -9.58
N PRO A 477 -9.88 -24.02 -9.95
CA PRO A 477 -9.41 -23.93 -11.32
C PRO A 477 -10.16 -24.94 -12.20
N TYR A 478 -10.87 -24.46 -13.20
CA TYR A 478 -11.57 -25.29 -14.19
C TYR A 478 -10.59 -25.76 -15.27
N VAL A 479 -10.35 -27.06 -15.34
CA VAL A 479 -9.69 -27.71 -16.49
C VAL A 479 -10.75 -28.53 -17.24
N PRO A 480 -11.19 -28.15 -18.45
CA PRO A 480 -12.17 -28.91 -19.19
C PRO A 480 -11.55 -30.18 -19.79
N SER A 481 -11.99 -31.32 -19.35
CA SER A 481 -11.63 -32.61 -19.93
C SER A 481 -12.85 -33.28 -20.57
N GLY A 482 -13.30 -32.79 -21.72
CA GLY A 482 -14.26 -33.50 -22.57
C GLY A 482 -15.67 -32.87 -22.69
N PRO A 483 -16.44 -33.28 -23.71
CA PRO A 483 -17.71 -32.63 -24.08
C PRO A 483 -18.91 -32.96 -23.20
N SER A 484 -18.75 -33.63 -22.07
CA SER A 484 -19.82 -34.03 -21.15
C SER A 484 -19.75 -33.41 -19.77
N ASP A 485 -18.75 -32.58 -19.43
CA ASP A 485 -18.63 -31.99 -18.12
C ASP A 485 -19.46 -30.72 -18.02
N GLN A 486 -20.63 -30.87 -17.44
CA GLN A 486 -21.37 -29.72 -16.92
C GLN A 486 -20.69 -29.27 -15.64
N ALA A 487 -20.34 -27.98 -15.58
CA ALA A 487 -19.87 -27.32 -14.34
C ALA A 487 -20.86 -27.66 -13.22
N ARG A 488 -20.43 -28.43 -12.24
CA ARG A 488 -21.21 -28.67 -11.02
C ARG A 488 -20.96 -27.50 -10.08
N LEU A 489 -21.91 -26.61 -10.07
CA LEU A 489 -22.00 -25.59 -9.01
C LEU A 489 -22.51 -26.29 -7.77
N PHE A 490 -21.68 -26.47 -6.77
CA PHE A 490 -22.12 -26.90 -5.44
C PHE A 490 -22.58 -25.65 -4.68
N ILE A 491 -23.88 -25.44 -4.64
CA ILE A 491 -24.50 -24.47 -3.72
C ILE A 491 -24.73 -25.24 -2.43
N LEU A 492 -23.94 -24.96 -1.41
CA LEU A 492 -24.22 -25.41 -0.06
C LEU A 492 -25.25 -24.41 0.55
N ASN A 493 -26.49 -24.54 0.14
CA ASN A 493 -27.60 -23.96 0.88
C ASN A 493 -27.98 -24.95 1.98
N GLY A 494 -28.08 -24.50 3.23
CA GLY A 494 -28.37 -25.27 4.43
C GLY A 494 -29.62 -26.15 4.36
N SER A 495 -29.55 -27.19 3.56
CA SER A 495 -30.49 -28.31 3.61
C SER A 495 -29.74 -29.52 4.14
N PRO A 496 -30.28 -30.25 5.10
CA PRO A 496 -29.60 -31.41 5.69
C PRO A 496 -29.33 -32.45 4.62
N LEU A 497 -28.09 -32.88 4.53
CA LEU A 497 -27.69 -34.09 3.81
C LEU A 497 -28.35 -35.29 4.53
N THR A 498 -29.28 -35.95 3.88
CA THR A 498 -29.78 -37.26 4.26
C THR A 498 -28.93 -38.36 3.62
#